data_5c962e47fa897186162db8dc8dd29f08
#
_entry.id   5c962e47fa897186162db8dc8dd29f08
#
_cell.length_a   1.000
_cell.length_b   1.000
_cell.length_c   1.000
_cell.angle_alpha   90.00
_cell.angle_beta   90.00
_cell.angle_gamma   90.00
#
_symmetry.space_group_name_H-M   'P 1'
#
loop_
_entity.id
_entity.type
_entity.pdbx_description
1 polymer ?
#
loop_
_entity_poly.entity_id
_entity_poly.type
_entity_poly.pdbx_seq_one_letter_code
_entity_poly.pdbx_strand_id
1 'polypeptide(L)'
;MPEMTDPLAFVRANSVLQSPPLVPEVRLHLASEVLPLWTKTEEELGRQGVPPPYWAFAWAGGQALARYVLDHGAEGEKVLDFGSGSGLVAIAAKKAGAASVLAADIDPFSAAAIRQNAIDNDVVLDVTTDDVIGRNDPWTLILVGDMCYERPLAERLTQWLRDHARAGGTVLVGDPGRSYFPKTGVEKLASYDVPTSRDLEDRDMWQTGVFRLTP
;
A
#
# COMPACT_ATOMS: atom_id res chain seq x y z
N MET A 1 24.31 21.00 -8.74
CA MET A 1 23.50 19.79 -8.46
C MET A 1 22.10 20.30 -8.21
N PRO A 2 21.04 19.74 -8.83
CA PRO A 2 19.69 20.14 -8.43
C PRO A 2 19.53 19.86 -6.93
N GLU A 3 18.97 20.80 -6.22
CA GLU A 3 18.65 20.68 -4.79
C GLU A 3 17.68 19.49 -4.66
N MET A 4 18.07 18.45 -3.92
CA MET A 4 17.19 17.29 -3.73
C MET A 4 15.96 17.76 -2.95
N THR A 5 14.80 17.56 -3.53
CA THR A 5 13.52 17.92 -2.89
C THR A 5 13.39 17.15 -1.56
N ASP A 6 13.17 17.86 -0.46
CA ASP A 6 12.88 17.24 0.83
C ASP A 6 11.55 16.45 0.72
N PRO A 7 11.57 15.11 0.88
CA PRO A 7 10.38 14.30 0.70
C PRO A 7 9.22 14.68 1.63
N LEU A 8 9.51 15.00 2.90
CA LEU A 8 8.46 15.37 3.86
C LEU A 8 7.83 16.71 3.54
N ALA A 9 8.64 17.71 3.19
CA ALA A 9 8.14 19.02 2.78
C ALA A 9 7.29 18.88 1.49
N PHE A 10 7.73 18.04 0.55
CA PHE A 10 6.98 17.77 -0.67
C PHE A 10 5.63 17.10 -0.39
N VAL A 11 5.60 16.05 0.43
CA VAL A 11 4.36 15.37 0.83
C VAL A 11 3.36 16.36 1.42
N ARG A 12 3.78 17.17 2.39
CA ARG A 12 2.92 18.16 3.05
C ARG A 12 2.41 19.24 2.11
N ALA A 13 3.22 19.67 1.15
CA ALA A 13 2.84 20.72 0.19
C ALA A 13 1.89 20.24 -0.90
N ASN A 14 1.84 18.92 -1.17
CA ASN A 14 1.10 18.32 -2.29
C ASN A 14 0.01 17.36 -1.84
N SER A 15 -0.42 17.42 -0.58
CA SER A 15 -1.47 16.56 -0.05
C SER A 15 -2.34 17.29 0.95
N VAL A 16 -3.52 16.71 1.22
CA VAL A 16 -4.41 17.10 2.31
C VAL A 16 -4.72 15.89 3.17
N LEU A 17 -4.91 16.11 4.47
CA LEU A 17 -5.28 15.05 5.40
C LEU A 17 -6.75 14.69 5.21
N GLN A 18 -7.03 13.47 4.78
CA GLN A 18 -8.37 12.95 4.51
C GLN A 18 -8.44 11.45 4.78
N SER A 19 -9.65 10.90 4.88
CA SER A 19 -9.85 9.47 5.06
C SER A 19 -10.31 8.82 3.75
N PRO A 20 -9.77 7.62 3.42
CA PRO A 20 -10.29 6.83 2.30
C PRO A 20 -11.75 6.43 2.55
N PRO A 21 -12.60 6.41 1.51
CA PRO A 21 -14.04 6.16 1.69
C PRO A 21 -14.36 4.84 2.38
N LEU A 22 -13.62 3.76 2.09
CA LEU A 22 -13.85 2.44 2.66
C LEU A 22 -13.21 2.27 4.05
N VAL A 23 -12.27 3.15 4.43
CA VAL A 23 -11.49 3.04 5.67
C VAL A 23 -11.50 4.39 6.42
N PRO A 24 -12.67 4.86 6.89
CA PRO A 24 -12.79 6.16 7.54
C PRO A 24 -12.04 6.26 8.88
N GLU A 25 -11.62 5.13 9.46
CA GLU A 25 -10.84 5.05 10.70
C GLU A 25 -9.37 5.46 10.53
N VAL A 26 -8.90 5.60 9.29
CA VAL A 26 -7.51 5.97 8.95
C VAL A 26 -7.50 7.31 8.24
N ARG A 27 -6.63 8.21 8.71
CA ARG A 27 -6.40 9.52 8.08
C ARG A 27 -5.07 9.51 7.34
N LEU A 28 -5.05 9.98 6.11
CA LEU A 28 -3.86 9.95 5.25
C LEU A 28 -3.66 11.29 4.56
N HIS A 29 -2.42 11.69 4.39
CA HIS A 29 -2.02 12.72 3.45
C HIS A 29 -2.15 12.19 2.03
N LEU A 30 -3.21 12.58 1.33
CA LEU A 30 -3.51 12.17 -0.05
C LEU A 30 -3.63 13.40 -0.95
N ALA A 31 -3.34 13.22 -2.24
CA ALA A 31 -3.61 14.25 -3.24
C ALA A 31 -5.13 14.44 -3.40
N SER A 32 -5.52 15.64 -3.81
CA SER A 32 -6.88 15.96 -4.22
C SER A 32 -6.86 16.60 -5.61
N GLU A 33 -7.98 16.56 -6.32
CA GLU A 33 -8.14 17.11 -7.67
C GLU A 33 -7.76 18.60 -7.78
N VAL A 34 -7.82 19.34 -6.67
CA VAL A 34 -7.45 20.75 -6.61
C VAL A 34 -5.96 20.99 -6.41
N LEU A 35 -5.17 19.93 -6.18
CA LEU A 35 -3.73 20.06 -5.94
C LEU A 35 -2.93 19.87 -7.24
N PRO A 36 -1.82 20.64 -7.41
CA PRO A 36 -0.98 20.53 -8.59
C PRO A 36 -0.42 19.13 -8.86
N LEU A 37 -0.28 18.29 -7.84
CA LEU A 37 0.22 16.92 -7.98
C LEU A 37 -0.71 16.06 -8.83
N TRP A 38 -2.02 16.24 -8.71
CA TRP A 38 -3.03 15.51 -9.50
C TRP A 38 -2.90 15.76 -11.00
N THR A 39 -2.56 16.99 -11.37
CA THR A 39 -2.48 17.43 -12.78
C THR A 39 -1.10 17.29 -13.41
N LYS A 40 -0.07 16.99 -12.61
CA LYS A 40 1.31 16.83 -13.12
C LYS A 40 1.46 15.49 -13.84
N THR A 41 2.11 15.53 -14.99
CA THR A 41 2.53 14.34 -15.72
C THR A 41 3.76 13.69 -15.07
N GLU A 42 3.99 12.40 -15.36
CA GLU A 42 5.23 11.70 -14.94
C GLU A 42 6.49 12.42 -15.42
N GLU A 43 6.46 13.02 -16.64
CA GLU A 43 7.58 13.79 -17.18
C GLU A 43 7.87 15.07 -16.38
N GLU A 44 6.82 15.77 -15.94
CA GLU A 44 6.96 16.98 -15.11
C GLU A 44 7.51 16.66 -13.73
N LEU A 45 7.04 15.57 -13.11
CA LEU A 45 7.56 15.07 -11.84
C LEU A 45 9.00 14.57 -11.97
N GLY A 46 9.31 13.84 -13.04
CA GLY A 46 10.66 13.35 -13.33
C GLY A 46 11.68 14.47 -13.52
N ARG A 47 11.29 15.60 -14.12
CA ARG A 47 12.15 16.80 -14.20
C ARG A 47 12.48 17.39 -12.82
N GLN A 48 11.64 17.17 -11.82
CA GLN A 48 11.84 17.58 -10.43
C GLN A 48 12.54 16.49 -9.59
N GLY A 49 12.90 15.35 -10.21
CA GLY A 49 13.48 14.20 -9.50
C GLY A 49 12.47 13.49 -8.58
N VAL A 50 11.18 13.63 -8.86
CA VAL A 50 10.10 12.99 -8.10
C VAL A 50 9.59 11.79 -8.89
N PRO A 51 9.58 10.57 -8.33
CA PRO A 51 8.96 9.40 -8.95
C PRO A 51 7.44 9.56 -9.02
N PRO A 52 6.72 8.69 -9.79
CA PRO A 52 5.27 8.69 -9.79
C PRO A 52 4.71 8.61 -8.37
N PRO A 53 3.80 9.53 -7.98
CA PRO A 53 3.44 9.72 -6.57
C PRO A 53 2.40 8.69 -6.10
N TYR A 54 2.72 7.40 -6.16
CA TYR A 54 1.82 6.31 -5.76
C TYR A 54 1.36 6.42 -4.29
N TRP A 55 2.19 7.02 -3.43
CA TRP A 55 1.88 7.31 -2.03
C TRP A 55 0.70 8.28 -1.85
N ALA A 56 0.43 9.11 -2.86
CA ALA A 56 -0.57 10.17 -2.77
C ALA A 56 -2.01 9.67 -2.98
N PHE A 57 -2.22 8.36 -3.12
CA PHE A 57 -3.52 7.79 -3.45
C PHE A 57 -3.83 6.57 -2.57
N ALA A 58 -5.10 6.43 -2.19
CA ALA A 58 -5.61 5.24 -1.52
C ALA A 58 -6.16 4.27 -2.58
N TRP A 59 -5.29 3.44 -3.14
CA TRP A 59 -5.61 2.49 -4.20
C TRP A 59 -6.65 1.46 -3.76
N ALA A 60 -7.44 0.96 -4.72
CA ALA A 60 -8.59 0.10 -4.43
C ALA A 60 -8.21 -1.19 -3.68
N GLY A 61 -7.12 -1.86 -4.08
CA GLY A 61 -6.63 -3.06 -3.40
C GLY A 61 -6.17 -2.78 -1.97
N GLY A 62 -5.48 -1.65 -1.76
CA GLY A 62 -5.07 -1.20 -0.43
C GLY A 62 -6.27 -0.90 0.47
N GLN A 63 -7.31 -0.22 -0.03
CA GLN A 63 -8.52 0.05 0.76
C GLN A 63 -9.27 -1.23 1.15
N ALA A 64 -9.48 -2.16 0.20
CA ALA A 64 -10.13 -3.44 0.47
C ALA A 64 -9.36 -4.27 1.50
N LEU A 65 -8.03 -4.34 1.36
CA LEU A 65 -7.17 -5.08 2.28
C LEU A 65 -7.16 -4.46 3.68
N ALA A 66 -7.05 -3.14 3.78
CA ALA A 66 -7.10 -2.42 5.05
C ALA A 66 -8.45 -2.63 5.77
N ARG A 67 -9.58 -2.55 5.03
CA ARG A 67 -10.90 -2.85 5.58
C ARG A 67 -10.97 -4.27 6.10
N TYR A 68 -10.51 -5.24 5.31
CA TYR A 68 -10.50 -6.65 5.72
C TYR A 68 -9.70 -6.85 7.01
N VAL A 69 -8.52 -6.28 7.11
CA VAL A 69 -7.65 -6.41 8.30
C VAL A 69 -8.28 -5.76 9.54
N LEU A 70 -8.93 -4.60 9.40
CA LEU A 70 -9.64 -3.97 10.52
C LEU A 70 -10.84 -4.79 10.99
N ASP A 71 -11.56 -5.45 10.08
CA ASP A 71 -12.73 -6.25 10.41
C ASP A 71 -12.38 -7.60 11.03
N HIS A 72 -11.22 -8.18 10.70
CA HIS A 72 -10.84 -9.54 11.10
C HIS A 72 -9.74 -9.58 12.18
N GLY A 73 -9.06 -8.46 12.43
CA GLY A 73 -7.97 -8.36 13.38
C GLY A 73 -6.60 -8.77 12.83
N ALA A 74 -5.55 -8.41 13.57
CA ALA A 74 -4.16 -8.81 13.34
C ALA A 74 -3.42 -8.99 14.67
N GLU A 75 -4.13 -9.41 15.73
CA GLU A 75 -3.60 -9.48 17.09
C GLU A 75 -2.38 -10.38 17.19
N GLY A 76 -1.27 -9.81 17.67
CA GLY A 76 -0.02 -10.53 17.91
C GLY A 76 0.80 -10.80 16.66
N GLU A 77 0.30 -10.48 15.44
CA GLU A 77 1.00 -10.71 14.19
C GLU A 77 2.24 -9.79 14.06
N LYS A 78 3.29 -10.34 13.46
CA LYS A 78 4.43 -9.59 12.95
C LYS A 78 4.19 -9.34 11.47
N VAL A 79 3.83 -8.11 11.13
CA VAL A 79 3.32 -7.75 9.80
C VAL A 79 4.40 -7.11 8.96
N LEU A 80 4.46 -7.51 7.68
CA LEU A 80 5.07 -6.72 6.62
C LEU A 80 3.94 -6.17 5.73
N ASP A 81 3.90 -4.87 5.50
CA ASP A 81 3.13 -4.21 4.45
C ASP A 81 4.07 -3.91 3.28
N PHE A 82 3.94 -4.65 2.19
CA PHE A 82 4.81 -4.56 1.00
C PHE A 82 4.22 -3.62 -0.05
N GLY A 83 5.03 -2.66 -0.52
CA GLY A 83 4.56 -1.60 -1.41
C GLY A 83 3.57 -0.68 -0.69
N SER A 84 3.96 -0.23 0.49
CA SER A 84 3.06 0.39 1.49
C SER A 84 2.46 1.73 1.03
N GLY A 85 3.10 2.43 0.08
CA GLY A 85 2.62 3.68 -0.51
C GLY A 85 2.28 4.76 0.52
N SER A 86 1.00 4.99 0.77
CA SER A 86 0.51 5.91 1.80
C SER A 86 0.64 5.40 3.24
N GLY A 87 0.91 4.10 3.44
CA GLY A 87 0.88 3.45 4.74
C GLY A 87 -0.51 2.99 5.19
N LEU A 88 -1.51 3.03 4.32
CA LEU A 88 -2.89 2.70 4.67
C LEU A 88 -3.01 1.32 5.33
N VAL A 89 -2.45 0.29 4.70
CA VAL A 89 -2.56 -1.10 5.16
C VAL A 89 -1.73 -1.33 6.41
N ALA A 90 -0.52 -0.76 6.49
CA ALA A 90 0.33 -0.80 7.68
C ALA A 90 -0.35 -0.18 8.91
N ILE A 91 -0.97 1.01 8.74
CA ILE A 91 -1.70 1.70 9.80
C ILE A 91 -2.92 0.87 10.23
N ALA A 92 -3.68 0.33 9.27
CA ALA A 92 -4.82 -0.54 9.55
C ALA A 92 -4.40 -1.79 10.35
N ALA A 93 -3.30 -2.46 9.95
CA ALA A 93 -2.76 -3.62 10.66
C ALA A 93 -2.35 -3.26 12.09
N LYS A 94 -1.70 -2.09 12.30
CA LYS A 94 -1.34 -1.66 13.64
C LYS A 94 -2.55 -1.35 14.52
N LYS A 95 -3.57 -0.69 13.96
CA LYS A 95 -4.86 -0.45 14.66
C LYS A 95 -5.61 -1.75 14.95
N ALA A 96 -5.45 -2.78 14.11
CA ALA A 96 -6.04 -4.11 14.27
C ALA A 96 -5.27 -5.04 15.24
N GLY A 97 -4.29 -4.52 16.00
CA GLY A 97 -3.62 -5.24 17.09
C GLY A 97 -2.29 -5.91 16.71
N ALA A 98 -1.72 -5.64 15.53
CA ALA A 98 -0.42 -6.20 15.16
C ALA A 98 0.67 -5.87 16.18
N ALA A 99 1.45 -6.86 16.60
CA ALA A 99 2.54 -6.72 17.55
C ALA A 99 3.62 -5.76 16.99
N SER A 100 4.00 -5.97 15.74
CA SER A 100 4.91 -5.08 15.01
C SER A 100 4.49 -4.98 13.54
N VAL A 101 4.77 -3.84 12.93
CA VAL A 101 4.50 -3.61 11.50
C VAL A 101 5.73 -2.96 10.87
N LEU A 102 6.27 -3.59 9.82
CA LEU A 102 7.23 -2.99 8.91
C LEU A 102 6.48 -2.56 7.65
N ALA A 103 6.46 -1.27 7.37
CA ALA A 103 6.01 -0.70 6.11
C ALA A 103 7.21 -0.57 5.17
N ALA A 104 7.19 -1.29 4.06
CA ALA A 104 8.29 -1.31 3.08
C ALA A 104 7.84 -0.69 1.76
N ASP A 105 8.56 0.34 1.32
CA ASP A 105 8.37 0.98 0.03
C ASP A 105 9.70 1.57 -0.45
N ILE A 106 10.10 1.28 -1.67
CA ILE A 106 11.39 1.73 -2.23
C ILE A 106 11.46 3.23 -2.50
N ASP A 107 10.31 3.91 -2.52
CA ASP A 107 10.22 5.35 -2.76
C ASP A 107 10.42 6.14 -1.46
N PRO A 108 11.41 7.06 -1.39
CA PRO A 108 11.62 7.90 -0.22
C PRO A 108 10.45 8.86 0.08
N PHE A 109 9.64 9.23 -0.91
CA PHE A 109 8.43 10.05 -0.70
C PHE A 109 7.33 9.21 -0.04
N SER A 110 7.14 7.95 -0.46
CA SER A 110 6.29 6.98 0.24
C SER A 110 6.73 6.82 1.70
N ALA A 111 8.02 6.63 1.96
CA ALA A 111 8.53 6.50 3.32
C ALA A 111 8.28 7.75 4.18
N ALA A 112 8.34 8.94 3.60
CA ALA A 112 7.99 10.19 4.29
C ALA A 112 6.49 10.28 4.58
N ALA A 113 5.64 9.91 3.59
CA ALA A 113 4.19 9.87 3.74
C ALA A 113 3.77 8.87 4.83
N ILE A 114 4.31 7.65 4.82
CA ILE A 114 4.04 6.62 5.82
C ILE A 114 4.34 7.13 7.23
N ARG A 115 5.52 7.74 7.46
CA ARG A 115 5.90 8.28 8.77
C ARG A 115 4.97 9.40 9.23
N GLN A 116 4.61 10.32 8.32
CA GLN A 116 3.68 11.40 8.64
C GLN A 116 2.29 10.83 8.96
N ASN A 117 1.78 9.94 8.14
CA ASN A 117 0.47 9.33 8.32
C ASN A 117 0.41 8.47 9.61
N ALA A 118 1.49 7.79 9.97
CA ALA A 118 1.58 7.06 11.24
C ALA A 118 1.42 8.01 12.45
N ILE A 119 2.07 9.17 12.42
CA ILE A 119 1.92 10.22 13.46
C ILE A 119 0.47 10.69 13.54
N ASP A 120 -0.16 11.00 12.40
CA ASP A 120 -1.55 11.52 12.35
C ASP A 120 -2.61 10.48 12.76
N ASN A 121 -2.22 9.20 12.86
CA ASN A 121 -3.06 8.10 13.32
C ASN A 121 -2.68 7.57 14.71
N ASP A 122 -1.72 8.19 15.40
CA ASP A 122 -1.23 7.77 16.72
C ASP A 122 -0.73 6.32 16.76
N VAL A 123 -0.06 5.87 15.69
CA VAL A 123 0.54 4.52 15.60
C VAL A 123 2.05 4.59 15.40
N VAL A 124 2.74 3.54 15.87
CA VAL A 124 4.18 3.35 15.67
C VAL A 124 4.41 2.26 14.64
N LEU A 125 5.13 2.60 13.58
CA LEU A 125 5.51 1.70 12.48
C LEU A 125 7.04 1.76 12.28
N ASP A 126 7.62 0.62 11.92
CA ASP A 126 8.94 0.59 11.30
C ASP A 126 8.80 0.87 9.81
N VAL A 127 9.71 1.65 9.23
CA VAL A 127 9.64 2.05 7.81
C VAL A 127 10.99 1.84 7.15
N THR A 128 11.01 1.13 6.02
CA THR A 128 12.23 0.92 5.22
C THR A 128 12.01 1.30 3.76
N THR A 129 13.10 1.75 3.12
CA THR A 129 13.17 1.94 1.66
C THR A 129 13.98 0.83 0.97
N ASP A 130 14.37 -0.22 1.70
CA ASP A 130 15.05 -1.36 1.12
C ASP A 130 14.09 -2.19 0.26
N ASP A 131 14.64 -2.84 -0.78
CA ASP A 131 13.96 -3.94 -1.43
C ASP A 131 13.98 -5.16 -0.50
N VAL A 132 12.81 -5.55 -0.01
CA VAL A 132 12.66 -6.65 0.95
C VAL A 132 12.36 -8.01 0.29
N ILE A 133 12.17 -8.07 -1.05
CA ILE A 133 11.93 -9.32 -1.76
C ILE A 133 13.15 -10.23 -1.61
N GLY A 134 12.89 -11.46 -1.17
CA GLY A 134 13.93 -12.47 -0.91
C GLY A 134 14.47 -12.46 0.54
N ARG A 135 14.08 -11.49 1.37
CA ARG A 135 14.39 -11.54 2.81
C ARG A 135 13.58 -12.64 3.48
N ASN A 136 14.19 -13.24 4.52
CA ASN A 136 13.56 -14.29 5.32
C ASN A 136 13.44 -13.83 6.78
N ASP A 137 12.79 -12.67 6.98
CA ASP A 137 12.49 -12.14 8.30
C ASP A 137 11.28 -12.86 8.92
N PRO A 138 11.12 -12.84 10.24
CA PRO A 138 10.11 -13.62 10.95
C PRO A 138 8.69 -12.98 10.89
N TRP A 139 8.30 -12.50 9.72
CA TRP A 139 6.92 -12.03 9.52
C TRP A 139 5.96 -13.21 9.55
N THR A 140 4.89 -13.07 10.30
CA THR A 140 3.81 -14.08 10.36
C THR A 140 2.72 -13.75 9.34
N LEU A 141 2.59 -12.48 8.98
CA LEU A 141 1.62 -11.96 8.02
C LEU A 141 2.27 -10.97 7.04
N ILE A 142 2.15 -11.24 5.74
CA ILE A 142 2.53 -10.29 4.69
C ILE A 142 1.25 -9.77 4.04
N LEU A 143 1.15 -8.45 3.94
CA LEU A 143 0.05 -7.71 3.32
C LEU A 143 0.56 -7.05 2.04
N VAL A 144 -0.22 -7.15 0.96
CA VAL A 144 0.15 -6.62 -0.36
C VAL A 144 -1.07 -5.97 -1.02
N GLY A 145 -1.04 -4.68 -1.27
CA GLY A 145 -2.12 -3.94 -1.94
C GLY A 145 -1.70 -3.45 -3.33
N ASP A 146 -2.45 -3.80 -4.38
CA ASP A 146 -2.29 -3.27 -5.76
C ASP A 146 -0.93 -3.50 -6.45
N MET A 147 -0.11 -4.45 -6.04
CA MET A 147 1.26 -4.62 -6.54
C MET A 147 1.40 -5.46 -7.82
N CYS A 148 0.27 -5.89 -8.42
CA CYS A 148 0.28 -6.75 -9.63
C CYS A 148 0.05 -5.97 -10.95
N TYR A 149 0.50 -4.72 -11.03
CA TYR A 149 0.33 -3.85 -12.21
C TYR A 149 1.49 -3.94 -13.22
N GLU A 150 2.67 -4.39 -12.82
CA GLU A 150 3.87 -4.50 -13.65
C GLU A 150 4.41 -5.94 -13.63
N ARG A 151 4.64 -6.52 -14.82
CA ARG A 151 4.98 -7.96 -14.96
C ARG A 151 6.24 -8.38 -14.22
N PRO A 152 7.42 -7.76 -14.40
CA PRO A 152 8.65 -8.23 -13.76
C PRO A 152 8.55 -8.24 -12.23
N LEU A 153 7.94 -7.20 -11.67
CA LEU A 153 7.72 -7.10 -10.23
C LEU A 153 6.73 -8.15 -9.76
N ALA A 154 5.58 -8.29 -10.42
CA ALA A 154 4.52 -9.23 -10.03
C ALA A 154 5.00 -10.69 -10.05
N GLU A 155 5.80 -11.08 -11.05
CA GLU A 155 6.37 -12.43 -11.14
C GLU A 155 7.36 -12.71 -10.00
N ARG A 156 8.31 -11.78 -9.74
CA ARG A 156 9.31 -11.90 -8.67
C ARG A 156 8.64 -11.89 -7.28
N LEU A 157 7.69 -10.99 -7.07
CA LEU A 157 6.93 -10.86 -5.84
C LEU A 157 6.10 -12.13 -5.56
N THR A 158 5.33 -12.59 -6.55
CA THR A 158 4.46 -13.77 -6.38
C THR A 158 5.27 -15.01 -6.01
N GLN A 159 6.45 -15.20 -6.61
CA GLN A 159 7.31 -16.34 -6.28
C GLN A 159 7.76 -16.27 -4.81
N TRP A 160 8.27 -15.13 -4.36
CA TRP A 160 8.72 -14.92 -2.98
C TRP A 160 7.59 -15.07 -1.96
N LEU A 161 6.40 -14.53 -2.25
CA LEU A 161 5.23 -14.67 -1.39
C LEU A 161 4.77 -16.12 -1.26
N ARG A 162 4.85 -16.92 -2.34
CA ARG A 162 4.55 -18.36 -2.28
C ARG A 162 5.56 -19.11 -1.44
N ASP A 163 6.83 -18.74 -1.51
CA ASP A 163 7.88 -19.38 -0.68
C ASP A 163 7.62 -19.07 0.81
N HIS A 164 7.19 -17.84 1.13
CA HIS A 164 6.75 -17.46 2.48
C HIS A 164 5.54 -18.28 2.95
N ALA A 165 4.52 -18.44 2.09
CA ALA A 165 3.34 -19.25 2.40
C ALA A 165 3.69 -20.74 2.61
N ARG A 166 4.61 -21.31 1.80
CA ARG A 166 5.12 -22.68 2.00
C ARG A 166 5.87 -22.85 3.31
N ALA A 167 6.52 -21.80 3.79
CA ALA A 167 7.18 -21.78 5.09
C ALA A 167 6.21 -21.64 6.28
N GLY A 168 4.90 -21.54 6.03
CA GLY A 168 3.84 -21.48 7.05
C GLY A 168 3.39 -20.05 7.40
N GLY A 169 3.90 -19.03 6.72
CA GLY A 169 3.43 -17.65 6.87
C GLY A 169 2.09 -17.41 6.17
N THR A 170 1.37 -16.39 6.59
CA THR A 170 0.14 -15.94 5.92
C THR A 170 0.44 -14.82 4.95
N VAL A 171 -0.14 -14.87 3.76
CA VAL A 171 -0.07 -13.80 2.76
C VAL A 171 -1.47 -13.39 2.35
N LEU A 172 -1.81 -12.11 2.51
CA LEU A 172 -3.07 -11.52 2.06
C LEU A 172 -2.79 -10.48 0.98
N VAL A 173 -3.56 -10.54 -0.10
CA VAL A 173 -3.42 -9.62 -1.24
C VAL A 173 -4.76 -8.96 -1.51
N GLY A 174 -4.77 -7.63 -1.53
CA GLY A 174 -5.90 -6.82 -2.00
C GLY A 174 -5.67 -6.42 -3.46
N ASP A 175 -6.56 -6.84 -4.37
CA ASP A 175 -6.36 -6.59 -5.80
C ASP A 175 -7.70 -6.42 -6.54
N PRO A 176 -7.87 -5.37 -7.37
CA PRO A 176 -9.07 -5.14 -8.17
C PRO A 176 -9.11 -5.94 -9.48
N GLY A 177 -8.14 -6.84 -9.71
CA GLY A 177 -7.99 -7.60 -10.96
C GLY A 177 -6.93 -7.00 -11.89
N ARG A 178 -5.79 -6.56 -11.31
CA ARG A 178 -4.65 -6.07 -12.09
C ARG A 178 -4.14 -7.12 -13.07
N SER A 179 -3.52 -6.66 -14.16
CA SER A 179 -3.17 -7.50 -15.32
C SER A 179 -2.31 -8.72 -15.00
N TYR A 180 -1.46 -8.61 -13.97
CA TYR A 180 -0.51 -9.65 -13.58
C TYR A 180 -0.84 -10.32 -12.25
N PHE A 181 -2.06 -10.12 -11.74
CA PHE A 181 -2.54 -10.84 -10.57
C PHE A 181 -2.59 -12.35 -10.85
N PRO A 182 -2.07 -13.21 -9.95
CA PRO A 182 -2.04 -14.65 -10.17
C PRO A 182 -3.44 -15.25 -10.28
N LYS A 183 -3.67 -16.06 -11.32
CA LYS A 183 -4.98 -16.69 -11.59
C LYS A 183 -5.16 -18.01 -10.85
N THR A 184 -4.11 -18.57 -10.28
CA THR A 184 -4.09 -19.84 -9.57
C THR A 184 -3.29 -19.73 -8.28
N GLY A 185 -3.56 -20.61 -7.32
CA GLY A 185 -2.89 -20.54 -6.01
C GLY A 185 -3.32 -19.33 -5.18
N VAL A 186 -4.60 -18.95 -5.31
CA VAL A 186 -5.24 -17.89 -4.52
C VAL A 186 -6.63 -18.33 -4.09
N GLU A 187 -6.96 -18.04 -2.85
CA GLU A 187 -8.29 -18.23 -2.27
C GLU A 187 -8.93 -16.86 -2.03
N LYS A 188 -10.10 -16.61 -2.62
CA LYS A 188 -10.82 -15.36 -2.38
C LYS A 188 -11.50 -15.39 -1.03
N LEU A 189 -11.14 -14.47 -0.14
CA LEU A 189 -11.68 -14.36 1.21
C LEU A 189 -12.85 -13.38 1.31
N ALA A 190 -12.76 -12.26 0.60
CA ALA A 190 -13.77 -11.20 0.63
C ALA A 190 -13.81 -10.42 -0.69
N SER A 191 -14.84 -9.61 -0.86
CA SER A 191 -14.97 -8.65 -1.96
C SER A 191 -15.62 -7.38 -1.45
N TYR A 192 -15.09 -6.24 -1.87
CA TYR A 192 -15.58 -4.92 -1.49
C TYR A 192 -15.83 -4.08 -2.74
N ASP A 193 -16.90 -3.28 -2.70
CA ASP A 193 -17.12 -2.23 -3.68
C ASP A 193 -16.38 -0.99 -3.19
N VAL A 194 -15.25 -0.68 -3.83
CA VAL A 194 -14.35 0.41 -3.41
C VAL A 194 -14.62 1.64 -4.25
N PRO A 195 -15.09 2.74 -3.64
CA PRO A 195 -15.20 4.01 -4.34
C PRO A 195 -13.82 4.54 -4.76
N THR A 196 -13.71 4.93 -6.02
CA THR A 196 -12.52 5.53 -6.63
C THR A 196 -12.91 6.74 -7.44
N SER A 197 -11.95 7.47 -8.02
CA SER A 197 -12.27 8.50 -8.99
C SER A 197 -11.88 8.05 -10.40
N ARG A 198 -12.63 8.49 -11.41
CA ARG A 198 -12.34 8.20 -12.83
C ARG A 198 -10.98 8.72 -13.27
N ASP A 199 -10.55 9.83 -12.68
CA ASP A 199 -9.28 10.45 -13.02
C ASP A 199 -8.08 9.62 -12.54
N LEU A 200 -8.29 8.80 -11.48
CA LEU A 200 -7.26 7.92 -10.93
C LEU A 200 -7.31 6.50 -11.49
N GLU A 201 -8.53 5.93 -11.59
CA GLU A 201 -8.69 4.49 -11.83
C GLU A 201 -9.62 4.16 -13.02
N ASP A 202 -9.93 5.14 -13.88
CA ASP A 202 -10.86 5.02 -15.03
C ASP A 202 -12.30 4.62 -14.67
N ARG A 203 -12.64 4.51 -13.38
CA ARG A 203 -13.95 4.08 -12.87
C ARG A 203 -14.28 4.76 -11.55
N ASP A 204 -15.58 4.92 -11.27
CA ASP A 204 -16.09 5.47 -10.00
C ASP A 204 -16.14 4.41 -8.88
N MET A 205 -16.10 3.12 -9.26
CA MET A 205 -16.21 2.00 -8.34
C MET A 205 -15.41 0.80 -8.86
N TRP A 206 -14.63 0.18 -7.97
CA TRP A 206 -13.97 -1.10 -8.24
C TRP A 206 -14.50 -2.20 -7.32
N GLN A 207 -14.95 -3.32 -7.91
CA GLN A 207 -15.15 -4.54 -7.14
C GLN A 207 -13.79 -5.20 -6.89
N THR A 208 -13.30 -5.04 -5.67
CA THR A 208 -11.94 -5.42 -5.28
C THR A 208 -11.96 -6.64 -4.37
N GLY A 209 -11.15 -7.63 -4.70
CA GLY A 209 -11.02 -8.85 -3.91
C GLY A 209 -9.93 -8.75 -2.85
N VAL A 210 -10.13 -9.45 -1.74
CA VAL A 210 -9.05 -9.82 -0.81
C VAL A 210 -8.85 -11.32 -0.91
N PHE A 211 -7.59 -11.71 -1.11
CA PHE A 211 -7.19 -13.07 -1.40
C PHE A 211 -6.12 -13.54 -0.42
N ARG A 212 -6.19 -14.83 -0.04
CA ARG A 212 -5.06 -15.53 0.56
C ARG A 212 -4.25 -16.19 -0.54
N LEU A 213 -2.95 -15.97 -0.56
CA LEU A 213 -2.06 -16.72 -1.44
C LEU A 213 -1.81 -18.10 -0.82
N THR A 214 -1.99 -19.16 -1.64
CA THR A 214 -1.73 -20.53 -1.21
C THR A 214 -0.37 -21.01 -1.70
N PRO A 215 0.26 -21.97 -1.02
CA PRO A 215 1.58 -22.52 -1.37
C PRO A 215 1.74 -23.02 -2.82
#